data_9041be30eb6caded30f115238eadeeb5
#
_entry.id   9041be30eb6caded30f115238eadeeb5
#
_cell.length_a   1.000
_cell.length_b   1.000
_cell.length_c   1.000
_cell.angle_alpha   90.00
_cell.angle_beta   90.00
_cell.angle_gamma   90.00
#
_symmetry.space_group_name_H-M   'P 1'
#
loop_
_entity.id
_entity.type
_entity.pdbx_description
1 polymer ?
#
loop_
_entity_poly.entity_id
_entity_poly.type
_entity_poly.pdbx_seq_one_letter_code
_entity_poly.pdbx_strand_id
1 'polypeptide(L)'
;MILLVDNYDSFTYNLVHLLEELGAEVVVRRNDDVSADEAEEMAPSHLVVSPGPGRPEQSGATLDVIRRLAPTTPTLGVCLGHQAIVEAFGGEIGPAARLLHGKTSLVHHDGEGIFAGLPQDFSAGRYHSLSAARVPACLAVSATSDDGEVMGVRHRELPVDGVQFHPESVLTLPVGRDLLENFLER
;
A
#
# COMPACT_ATOMS: atom_id res chain seq x y z
N MET A 1 0.79 -9.05 15.79
CA MET A 1 0.50 -9.83 14.57
C MET A 1 -0.06 -8.89 13.52
N ILE A 2 0.50 -8.93 12.31
CA ILE A 2 0.04 -8.21 11.13
C ILE A 2 -0.95 -9.08 10.37
N LEU A 3 -2.11 -8.54 9.99
CA LEU A 3 -2.96 -9.16 8.98
C LEU A 3 -2.53 -8.66 7.60
N LEU A 4 -2.16 -9.58 6.72
CA LEU A 4 -1.88 -9.27 5.32
C LEU A 4 -2.99 -9.86 4.44
N VAL A 5 -3.73 -8.97 3.76
CA VAL A 5 -4.76 -9.37 2.78
C VAL A 5 -4.09 -9.57 1.44
N ASP A 6 -4.08 -10.81 0.95
CA ASP A 6 -3.49 -11.22 -0.31
C ASP A 6 -4.49 -11.09 -1.46
N ASN A 7 -4.21 -10.21 -2.40
CA ASN A 7 -5.00 -9.99 -3.61
C ASN A 7 -4.55 -10.89 -4.78
N TYR A 8 -4.05 -12.10 -4.50
CA TYR A 8 -3.57 -13.05 -5.51
C TYR A 8 -2.41 -12.52 -6.34
N ASP A 9 -1.43 -11.91 -5.66
CA ASP A 9 -0.25 -11.38 -6.30
C ASP A 9 0.98 -12.28 -6.08
N SER A 10 1.82 -12.38 -7.11
CA SER A 10 3.07 -13.17 -7.04
C SER A 10 4.12 -12.55 -6.11
N PHE A 11 4.02 -11.25 -5.81
CA PHE A 11 4.94 -10.54 -4.92
C PHE A 11 4.49 -10.49 -3.45
N THR A 12 3.31 -11.00 -3.12
CA THR A 12 2.77 -10.98 -1.75
C THR A 12 3.76 -11.55 -0.75
N TYR A 13 4.36 -12.70 -1.04
CA TYR A 13 5.29 -13.33 -0.11
C TYR A 13 6.65 -12.62 0.00
N ASN A 14 7.05 -11.80 -0.95
CA ASN A 14 8.20 -10.92 -0.79
C ASN A 14 7.91 -9.84 0.27
N LEU A 15 6.69 -9.30 0.31
CA LEU A 15 6.25 -8.41 1.41
C LEU A 15 6.25 -9.15 2.75
N VAL A 16 5.69 -10.36 2.81
CA VAL A 16 5.68 -11.19 4.03
C VAL A 16 7.11 -11.37 4.55
N HIS A 17 8.03 -11.83 3.70
CA HIS A 17 9.42 -12.07 4.09
C HIS A 17 10.10 -10.81 4.63
N LEU A 18 9.93 -9.66 3.99
CA LEU A 18 10.51 -8.41 4.49
C LEU A 18 9.95 -8.00 5.85
N LEU A 19 8.64 -8.15 6.06
CA LEU A 19 8.00 -7.85 7.34
C LEU A 19 8.48 -8.81 8.44
N GLU A 20 8.62 -10.10 8.12
CA GLU A 20 9.16 -11.11 9.05
C GLU A 20 10.64 -10.88 9.37
N GLU A 21 11.47 -10.47 8.40
CA GLU A 21 12.86 -10.05 8.62
C GLU A 21 12.97 -8.83 9.54
N LEU A 22 11.95 -7.97 9.56
CA LEU A 22 11.83 -6.83 10.49
C LEU A 22 11.27 -7.25 11.87
N GLY A 23 11.04 -8.55 12.09
CA GLY A 23 10.60 -9.11 13.37
C GLY A 23 9.08 -9.17 13.56
N ALA A 24 8.30 -8.90 12.52
CA ALA A 24 6.85 -8.97 12.61
C ALA A 24 6.34 -10.41 12.46
N GLU A 25 5.27 -10.73 13.18
CA GLU A 25 4.46 -11.94 12.94
C GLU A 25 3.39 -11.59 11.91
N VAL A 26 3.36 -12.30 10.76
CA VAL A 26 2.44 -12.03 9.65
C VAL A 26 1.48 -13.19 9.46
N VAL A 27 0.18 -12.89 9.42
CA VAL A 27 -0.88 -13.83 9.05
C VAL A 27 -1.45 -13.41 7.71
N VAL A 28 -1.34 -14.27 6.71
CA VAL A 28 -1.85 -14.03 5.37
C VAL A 28 -3.27 -14.59 5.26
N ARG A 29 -4.19 -13.79 4.73
CA ARG A 29 -5.53 -14.20 4.31
C ARG A 29 -5.80 -13.72 2.89
N ARG A 30 -6.35 -14.59 2.05
CA ARG A 30 -6.78 -14.18 0.72
C ARG A 30 -8.00 -13.29 0.79
N ASN A 31 -8.15 -12.40 -0.17
CA ASN A 31 -9.23 -11.41 -0.21
C ASN A 31 -10.64 -12.02 -0.33
N ASP A 32 -10.76 -13.27 -0.74
CA ASP A 32 -11.99 -14.06 -0.81
C ASP A 32 -12.13 -15.11 0.32
N ASP A 33 -11.15 -15.16 1.23
CA ASP A 33 -11.09 -16.09 2.38
C ASP A 33 -11.06 -15.33 3.73
N VAL A 34 -11.51 -14.10 3.74
CA VAL A 34 -11.66 -13.28 4.94
C VAL A 34 -12.78 -12.27 4.74
N SER A 35 -13.64 -12.13 5.72
CA SER A 35 -14.60 -11.04 5.81
C SER A 35 -14.07 -9.89 6.66
N ALA A 36 -14.71 -8.73 6.58
CA ALA A 36 -14.37 -7.59 7.42
C ALA A 36 -14.58 -7.88 8.93
N ASP A 37 -15.60 -8.65 9.26
CA ASP A 37 -15.89 -9.06 10.65
C ASP A 37 -14.80 -9.99 11.19
N GLU A 38 -14.41 -11.01 10.42
CA GLU A 38 -13.31 -11.92 10.79
C GLU A 38 -11.98 -11.16 10.92
N ALA A 39 -11.69 -10.22 10.02
CA ALA A 39 -10.50 -9.40 10.09
C ALA A 39 -10.47 -8.54 11.38
N GLU A 40 -11.61 -7.99 11.79
CA GLU A 40 -11.74 -7.23 13.04
C GLU A 40 -11.59 -8.15 14.27
N GLU A 41 -12.19 -9.33 14.26
CA GLU A 41 -12.07 -10.33 15.35
C GLU A 41 -10.62 -10.81 15.54
N MET A 42 -9.81 -10.83 14.50
CA MET A 42 -8.38 -11.15 14.60
C MET A 42 -7.59 -10.09 15.38
N ALA A 43 -8.15 -8.90 15.57
CA ALA A 43 -7.53 -7.78 16.29
C ALA A 43 -6.06 -7.54 15.89
N PRO A 44 -5.74 -7.36 14.60
CA PRO A 44 -4.36 -7.21 14.17
C PRO A 44 -3.76 -5.89 14.67
N SER A 45 -2.46 -5.90 14.95
CA SER A 45 -1.73 -4.67 15.28
C SER A 45 -1.56 -3.74 14.07
N HIS A 46 -1.48 -4.34 12.88
CA HIS A 46 -1.35 -3.63 11.59
C HIS A 46 -2.11 -4.39 10.51
N LEU A 47 -2.57 -3.65 9.51
CA LEU A 47 -3.15 -4.18 8.28
C LEU A 47 -2.22 -3.86 7.09
N VAL A 48 -1.86 -4.87 6.32
CA VAL A 48 -1.19 -4.71 5.03
C VAL A 48 -2.08 -5.24 3.93
N VAL A 49 -2.28 -4.45 2.88
CA VAL A 49 -3.07 -4.83 1.70
C VAL A 49 -2.13 -4.98 0.51
N SER A 50 -2.04 -6.19 -0.01
CA SER A 50 -1.05 -6.56 -1.02
C SER A 50 -1.32 -5.94 -2.40
N PRO A 51 -0.31 -5.95 -3.28
CA PRO A 51 -0.55 -5.84 -4.72
C PRO A 51 -1.54 -6.89 -5.21
N GLY A 52 -2.00 -6.74 -6.44
CA GLY A 52 -2.87 -7.70 -7.10
C GLY A 52 -3.30 -7.25 -8.49
N PRO A 53 -3.93 -8.15 -9.25
CA PRO A 53 -4.45 -7.85 -10.58
C PRO A 53 -5.80 -7.12 -10.52
N GLY A 54 -6.17 -6.51 -11.65
CA GLY A 54 -7.48 -5.91 -11.84
C GLY A 54 -7.66 -4.57 -11.11
N ARG A 55 -8.88 -4.34 -10.68
CA ARG A 55 -9.31 -3.10 -10.03
C ARG A 55 -9.72 -3.36 -8.58
N PRO A 56 -9.67 -2.33 -7.70
CA PRO A 56 -10.02 -2.49 -6.29
C PRO A 56 -11.41 -3.08 -6.06
N GLU A 57 -12.42 -2.68 -6.83
CA GLU A 57 -13.79 -3.19 -6.71
C GLU A 57 -13.93 -4.69 -7.05
N GLN A 58 -12.91 -5.28 -7.67
CA GLN A 58 -12.83 -6.70 -8.00
C GLN A 58 -12.00 -7.51 -6.99
N SER A 59 -11.52 -6.88 -5.92
CA SER A 59 -10.59 -7.47 -4.94
C SER A 59 -11.30 -8.10 -3.73
N GLY A 60 -12.43 -8.75 -3.93
CA GLY A 60 -13.14 -9.47 -2.86
C GLY A 60 -13.49 -8.55 -1.69
N ALA A 61 -13.15 -8.97 -0.48
CA ALA A 61 -13.43 -8.22 0.75
C ALA A 61 -12.47 -7.05 1.03
N THR A 62 -11.48 -6.79 0.18
CA THR A 62 -10.40 -5.82 0.45
C THR A 62 -10.92 -4.44 0.84
N LEU A 63 -11.89 -3.87 0.09
CA LEU A 63 -12.45 -2.55 0.39
C LEU A 63 -13.17 -2.53 1.74
N ASP A 64 -13.92 -3.58 2.07
CA ASP A 64 -14.68 -3.66 3.32
C ASP A 64 -13.75 -3.86 4.52
N VAL A 65 -12.67 -4.65 4.36
CA VAL A 65 -11.63 -4.80 5.40
C VAL A 65 -10.93 -3.47 5.66
N ILE A 66 -10.55 -2.72 4.62
CA ILE A 66 -9.96 -1.38 4.78
C ILE A 66 -10.92 -0.46 5.54
N ARG A 67 -12.17 -0.35 5.10
CA ARG A 67 -13.17 0.51 5.75
C ARG A 67 -13.40 0.17 7.22
N ARG A 68 -13.34 -1.11 7.56
CA ARG A 68 -13.56 -1.60 8.92
C ARG A 68 -12.35 -1.34 9.83
N LEU A 69 -11.14 -1.66 9.39
CA LEU A 69 -9.94 -1.63 10.23
C LEU A 69 -9.21 -0.29 10.23
N ALA A 70 -9.17 0.41 9.11
CA ALA A 70 -8.39 1.64 8.95
C ALA A 70 -8.66 2.75 9.99
N PRO A 71 -9.87 2.89 10.57
CA PRO A 71 -10.09 3.88 11.62
C PRO A 71 -9.27 3.70 12.90
N THR A 72 -8.86 2.48 13.20
CA THR A 72 -8.18 2.13 14.47
C THR A 72 -6.88 1.36 14.31
N THR A 73 -6.61 0.84 13.12
CA THR A 73 -5.47 -0.05 12.86
C THR A 73 -4.54 0.58 11.82
N PRO A 74 -3.24 0.77 12.14
CA PRO A 74 -2.25 1.20 11.15
C PRO A 74 -2.34 0.35 9.88
N THR A 75 -2.58 1.01 8.75
CA THR A 75 -2.89 0.36 7.47
C THR A 75 -1.93 0.82 6.39
N LEU A 76 -1.32 -0.13 5.69
CA LEU A 76 -0.51 0.12 4.50
C LEU A 76 -1.09 -0.62 3.29
N GLY A 77 -1.38 0.12 2.24
CA GLY A 77 -1.74 -0.44 0.93
C GLY A 77 -0.60 -0.36 -0.07
N VAL A 78 -0.32 -1.47 -0.76
CA VAL A 78 0.74 -1.55 -1.78
C VAL A 78 0.13 -1.82 -3.15
N CYS A 79 0.43 -1.00 -4.14
CA CYS A 79 -0.03 -1.08 -5.53
C CYS A 79 -1.57 -1.15 -5.61
N LEU A 80 -2.18 -2.31 -5.84
CA LEU A 80 -3.64 -2.48 -5.78
C LEU A 80 -4.18 -2.08 -4.40
N GLY A 81 -3.47 -2.39 -3.33
CA GLY A 81 -3.84 -1.99 -1.96
C GLY A 81 -3.87 -0.46 -1.76
N HIS A 82 -2.94 0.27 -2.37
CA HIS A 82 -2.96 1.74 -2.41
C HIS A 82 -4.19 2.26 -3.17
N GLN A 83 -4.49 1.68 -4.34
CA GLN A 83 -5.68 2.03 -5.11
C GLN A 83 -6.95 1.73 -4.34
N ALA A 84 -7.00 0.61 -3.61
CA ALA A 84 -8.12 0.25 -2.74
C ALA A 84 -8.31 1.26 -1.59
N ILE A 85 -7.24 1.79 -1.00
CA ILE A 85 -7.32 2.88 -0.02
C ILE A 85 -7.94 4.12 -0.65
N VAL A 86 -7.45 4.57 -1.81
CA VAL A 86 -7.99 5.74 -2.51
C VAL A 86 -9.48 5.58 -2.75
N GLU A 87 -9.92 4.41 -3.23
CA GLU A 87 -11.33 4.14 -3.52
C GLU A 87 -12.18 3.97 -2.26
N ALA A 88 -11.66 3.28 -1.23
CA ALA A 88 -12.36 3.08 0.05
C ALA A 88 -12.72 4.42 0.72
N PHE A 89 -11.89 5.44 0.55
CA PHE A 89 -12.10 6.79 1.07
C PHE A 89 -12.79 7.75 0.07
N GLY A 90 -13.31 7.24 -1.05
CA GLY A 90 -14.13 8.00 -1.98
C GLY A 90 -13.38 8.66 -3.13
N GLY A 91 -12.15 8.25 -3.41
CA GLY A 91 -11.41 8.65 -4.60
C GLY A 91 -11.76 7.87 -5.85
N GLU A 92 -11.03 8.09 -6.91
CA GLU A 92 -11.23 7.44 -8.22
C GLU A 92 -9.93 6.88 -8.75
N ILE A 93 -10.01 5.68 -9.32
CA ILE A 93 -8.90 5.01 -9.99
C ILE A 93 -9.14 5.01 -11.50
N GLY A 94 -8.13 5.38 -12.25
CA GLY A 94 -8.16 5.44 -13.71
C GLY A 94 -6.87 4.94 -14.33
N PRO A 95 -6.77 4.99 -15.67
CA PRO A 95 -5.55 4.62 -16.38
C PRO A 95 -4.36 5.47 -15.94
N ALA A 96 -3.21 4.83 -15.72
CA ALA A 96 -1.95 5.54 -15.49
C ALA A 96 -1.52 6.32 -16.76
N ALA A 97 -0.83 7.43 -16.58
CA ALA A 97 -0.32 8.23 -17.70
C ALA A 97 0.66 7.44 -18.57
N ARG A 98 1.39 6.50 -17.96
CA ARG A 98 2.28 5.57 -18.64
C ARG A 98 2.10 4.15 -18.14
N LEU A 99 2.08 3.19 -19.08
CA LEU A 99 2.13 1.76 -18.76
C LEU A 99 3.57 1.38 -18.44
N LEU A 100 3.84 1.09 -17.16
CA LEU A 100 5.15 0.66 -16.70
C LEU A 100 5.03 -0.72 -16.04
N HIS A 101 5.87 -1.65 -16.45
CA HIS A 101 5.96 -2.98 -15.86
C HIS A 101 7.43 -3.37 -15.71
N GLY A 102 7.88 -3.58 -14.47
CA GLY A 102 9.27 -3.91 -14.18
C GLY A 102 10.27 -2.80 -14.52
N LYS A 103 9.83 -1.55 -14.50
CA LYS A 103 10.65 -0.35 -14.67
C LYS A 103 10.67 0.47 -13.39
N THR A 104 11.64 1.35 -13.28
CA THR A 104 11.77 2.27 -12.16
C THR A 104 11.34 3.67 -12.52
N SER A 105 10.88 4.41 -11.51
CA SER A 105 10.72 5.86 -11.54
C SER A 105 11.33 6.47 -10.29
N LEU A 106 11.73 7.72 -10.38
CA LEU A 106 12.10 8.49 -9.20
C LEU A 106 10.84 8.85 -8.40
N VAL A 107 10.92 8.73 -7.10
CA VAL A 107 9.83 9.07 -6.17
C VAL A 107 10.24 10.27 -5.34
N HIS A 108 9.47 11.36 -5.49
CA HIS A 108 9.55 12.55 -4.66
C HIS A 108 8.53 12.44 -3.55
N HIS A 109 8.91 12.66 -2.29
CA HIS A 109 8.01 12.50 -1.15
C HIS A 109 8.10 13.66 -0.16
N ASP A 110 7.10 13.78 0.72
CA ASP A 110 7.03 14.86 1.71
C ASP A 110 7.95 14.67 2.94
N GLY A 111 8.57 13.52 3.10
CA GLY A 111 9.47 13.21 4.22
C GLY A 111 8.78 12.90 5.53
N GLU A 112 7.46 12.71 5.53
CA GLU A 112 6.67 12.45 6.72
C GLU A 112 6.12 11.01 6.77
N GLY A 113 5.73 10.57 7.97
CA GLY A 113 5.12 9.25 8.17
C GLY A 113 6.04 8.12 7.73
N ILE A 114 5.56 7.26 6.81
CA ILE A 114 6.36 6.14 6.28
C ILE A 114 7.57 6.59 5.45
N PHE A 115 7.62 7.85 5.03
CA PHE A 115 8.75 8.44 4.30
C PHE A 115 9.78 9.15 5.18
N ALA A 116 9.58 9.17 6.50
CA ALA A 116 10.50 9.85 7.42
C ALA A 116 11.92 9.28 7.32
N GLY A 117 12.91 10.16 7.14
CA GLY A 117 14.33 9.78 7.06
C GLY A 117 14.76 9.08 5.77
N LEU A 118 13.84 8.84 4.83
CA LEU A 118 14.19 8.24 3.56
C LEU A 118 14.86 9.26 2.62
N PRO A 119 15.77 8.82 1.73
CA PRO A 119 16.37 9.72 0.75
C PRO A 119 15.32 10.25 -0.22
N GLN A 120 15.42 11.53 -0.59
CA GLN A 120 14.62 12.09 -1.69
C GLN A 120 15.04 11.49 -3.03
N ASP A 121 14.08 11.46 -3.96
CA ASP A 121 14.32 11.02 -5.34
C ASP A 121 14.85 9.59 -5.44
N PHE A 122 14.39 8.71 -4.54
CA PHE A 122 14.77 7.33 -4.62
C PHE A 122 14.11 6.61 -5.80
N SER A 123 14.79 5.61 -6.34
CA SER A 123 14.28 4.76 -7.41
C SER A 123 13.32 3.70 -6.85
N ALA A 124 12.15 3.55 -7.45
CA ALA A 124 11.16 2.56 -7.05
C ALA A 124 10.62 1.76 -8.24
N GLY A 125 10.42 0.47 -8.01
CA GLY A 125 9.85 -0.43 -9.02
C GLY A 125 8.35 -0.20 -9.22
N ARG A 126 7.94 -0.11 -10.48
CA ARG A 126 6.55 0.10 -10.91
C ARG A 126 6.06 -1.06 -11.76
N TYR A 127 4.85 -1.54 -11.45
CA TYR A 127 4.22 -2.70 -12.12
C TYR A 127 2.71 -2.46 -12.33
N HIS A 128 2.28 -1.20 -12.55
CA HIS A 128 0.87 -0.84 -12.59
C HIS A 128 0.45 -0.19 -13.92
N SER A 129 -0.78 -0.43 -14.32
CA SER A 129 -1.46 0.21 -15.45
C SER A 129 -2.56 1.19 -15.02
N LEU A 130 -2.92 1.17 -13.73
CA LEU A 130 -3.91 2.05 -13.12
C LEU A 130 -3.23 2.91 -12.05
N SER A 131 -3.80 4.08 -11.79
CA SER A 131 -3.34 5.00 -10.75
C SER A 131 -4.50 5.80 -10.15
N ALA A 132 -4.23 6.57 -9.10
CA ALA A 132 -5.21 7.47 -8.50
C ALA A 132 -5.50 8.63 -9.46
N ALA A 133 -6.66 8.61 -10.10
CA ALA A 133 -7.13 9.68 -10.97
C ALA A 133 -7.67 10.88 -10.17
N ARG A 134 -8.30 10.61 -9.01
CA ARG A 134 -8.76 11.63 -8.08
C ARG A 134 -8.52 11.17 -6.64
N VAL A 135 -7.69 11.93 -5.93
CA VAL A 135 -7.43 11.71 -4.50
C VAL A 135 -8.48 12.49 -3.69
N PRO A 136 -9.22 11.86 -2.76
CA PRO A 136 -10.24 12.54 -1.97
C PRO A 136 -9.60 13.49 -0.95
N ALA A 137 -10.37 14.49 -0.48
CA ALA A 137 -9.86 15.55 0.41
C ALA A 137 -9.31 15.04 1.76
N CYS A 138 -9.78 13.89 2.26
CA CYS A 138 -9.27 13.28 3.49
C CYS A 138 -7.89 12.64 3.34
N LEU A 139 -7.43 12.40 2.11
CA LEU A 139 -6.09 11.91 1.80
C LEU A 139 -5.19 13.06 1.32
N ALA A 140 -3.95 13.05 1.77
CA ALA A 140 -2.88 13.87 1.21
C ALA A 140 -2.09 13.05 0.20
N VAL A 141 -1.67 13.65 -0.91
CA VAL A 141 -0.65 13.07 -1.78
C VAL A 141 0.69 13.21 -1.07
N SER A 142 1.26 12.09 -0.63
CA SER A 142 2.52 12.05 0.13
C SER A 142 3.75 11.80 -0.74
N ALA A 143 3.54 11.28 -1.96
CA ALA A 143 4.61 11.08 -2.94
C ALA A 143 4.10 11.15 -4.37
N THR A 144 4.98 11.59 -5.28
CA THR A 144 4.74 11.64 -6.73
C THR A 144 5.96 11.11 -7.48
N SER A 145 5.76 10.62 -8.69
CA SER A 145 6.87 10.32 -9.60
C SER A 145 7.33 11.55 -10.38
N ASP A 146 8.46 11.43 -11.06
CA ASP A 146 9.03 12.44 -11.94
C ASP A 146 8.11 12.80 -13.13
N ASP A 147 7.20 11.90 -13.52
CA ASP A 147 6.17 12.13 -14.53
C ASP A 147 4.82 12.64 -13.94
N GLY A 148 4.78 12.94 -12.64
CA GLY A 148 3.63 13.53 -11.95
C GLY A 148 2.55 12.55 -11.51
N GLU A 149 2.79 11.24 -11.61
CA GLU A 149 1.86 10.23 -11.12
C GLU A 149 1.83 10.20 -9.58
N VAL A 150 0.65 9.97 -8.99
CA VAL A 150 0.53 9.78 -7.54
C VAL A 150 1.20 8.46 -7.14
N MET A 151 2.25 8.56 -6.34
CA MET A 151 3.03 7.42 -5.86
C MET A 151 2.79 7.10 -4.39
N GLY A 152 2.20 8.00 -3.64
CA GLY A 152 1.84 7.77 -2.25
C GLY A 152 0.67 8.64 -1.82
N VAL A 153 -0.13 8.10 -0.90
CA VAL A 153 -1.19 8.82 -0.19
C VAL A 153 -1.08 8.56 1.30
N ARG A 154 -1.49 9.52 2.11
CA ARG A 154 -1.61 9.40 3.56
C ARG A 154 -2.93 10.01 4.01
N HIS A 155 -3.66 9.32 4.89
CA HIS A 155 -4.83 9.89 5.51
C HIS A 155 -4.43 11.01 6.47
N ARG A 156 -5.20 12.12 6.48
CA ARG A 156 -4.84 13.31 7.27
C ARG A 156 -5.00 13.12 8.78
N GLU A 157 -5.86 12.19 9.20
CA GLU A 157 -6.21 11.96 10.61
C GLU A 157 -6.01 10.51 11.05
N LEU A 158 -6.19 9.54 10.15
CA LEU A 158 -6.10 8.12 10.46
C LEU A 158 -4.70 7.57 10.15
N PRO A 159 -4.28 6.47 10.80
CA PRO A 159 -2.97 5.86 10.55
C PRO A 159 -2.98 5.02 9.25
N VAL A 160 -3.25 5.65 8.13
CA VAL A 160 -3.40 5.00 6.83
C VAL A 160 -2.44 5.60 5.82
N ASP A 161 -1.62 4.75 5.24
CA ASP A 161 -0.68 5.07 4.18
C ASP A 161 -0.87 4.14 2.98
N GLY A 162 -0.61 4.61 1.78
CA GLY A 162 -0.61 3.81 0.57
C GLY A 162 0.52 4.19 -0.36
N VAL A 163 1.15 3.21 -0.99
CA VAL A 163 2.20 3.41 -1.99
C VAL A 163 1.86 2.68 -3.28
N GLN A 164 2.00 3.37 -4.42
CA GLN A 164 1.72 2.81 -5.73
C GLN A 164 2.85 1.91 -6.23
N PHE A 165 4.07 2.16 -5.80
CA PHE A 165 5.24 1.35 -6.10
C PHE A 165 5.34 0.12 -5.19
N HIS A 166 6.26 -0.78 -5.50
CA HIS A 166 6.49 -2.03 -4.77
C HIS A 166 7.70 -1.91 -3.84
N PRO A 167 7.52 -1.67 -2.53
CA PRO A 167 8.64 -1.60 -1.58
C PRO A 167 9.41 -2.92 -1.46
N GLU A 168 8.74 -4.05 -1.70
CA GLU A 168 9.31 -5.40 -1.67
C GLU A 168 10.16 -5.76 -2.89
N SER A 169 10.08 -4.96 -3.95
CA SER A 169 10.84 -5.21 -5.18
C SER A 169 12.33 -4.94 -4.97
N VAL A 170 13.18 -5.78 -5.57
CA VAL A 170 14.62 -5.55 -5.62
C VAL A 170 14.97 -4.21 -6.26
N LEU A 171 14.10 -3.67 -7.11
CA LEU A 171 14.24 -2.37 -7.76
C LEU A 171 14.01 -1.18 -6.81
N THR A 172 13.47 -1.43 -5.60
CA THR A 172 13.18 -0.40 -4.58
C THR A 172 14.08 -0.55 -3.36
N LEU A 173 14.70 -1.72 -3.16
CA LEU A 173 15.58 -1.96 -2.01
C LEU A 173 16.88 -1.14 -2.10
N PRO A 174 17.48 -0.71 -0.96
CA PRO A 174 17.02 -0.99 0.42
C PRO A 174 15.93 -0.05 0.94
N VAL A 175 15.59 1.03 0.25
CA VAL A 175 14.65 2.06 0.71
C VAL A 175 13.27 1.48 1.04
N GLY A 176 12.82 0.48 0.28
CA GLY A 176 11.54 -0.18 0.53
C GLY A 176 11.52 -0.89 1.90
N ARG A 177 12.64 -1.46 2.34
CA ARG A 177 12.78 -2.07 3.67
C ARG A 177 12.65 -1.00 4.77
N ASP A 178 13.35 0.12 4.61
CA ASP A 178 13.31 1.22 5.59
C ASP A 178 11.91 1.84 5.68
N LEU A 179 11.19 1.91 4.56
CA LEU A 179 9.78 2.33 4.53
C LEU A 179 8.87 1.38 5.33
N LEU A 180 9.06 0.08 5.19
CA LEU A 180 8.29 -0.91 5.96
C LEU A 180 8.65 -0.86 7.45
N GLU A 181 9.91 -0.61 7.81
CA GLU A 181 10.32 -0.38 9.20
C GLU A 181 9.60 0.83 9.80
N ASN A 182 9.57 1.97 9.08
CA ASN A 182 8.79 3.14 9.50
C ASN A 182 7.30 2.84 9.68
N PHE A 183 6.73 2.00 8.82
CA PHE A 183 5.33 1.59 8.94
C PHE A 183 5.07 0.78 10.22
N LEU A 184 5.98 -0.12 10.59
CA LEU A 184 5.84 -0.95 11.79
C LEU A 184 5.94 -0.14 13.10
N GLU A 185 6.50 1.06 13.06
CA GLU A 185 6.59 1.98 14.20
C GLU A 185 5.32 2.86 14.38
N ARG A 186 4.31 2.72 13.53
CA ARG A 186 3.07 3.54 13.53
C ARG A 186 2.07 3.20 14.64
#